data_168eb70e5c611102bdfabc2af33e55d5
#
_entry.id   168eb70e5c611102bdfabc2af33e55d5
#
_cell.length_a   1.000
_cell.length_b   1.000
_cell.length_c   1.000
_cell.angle_alpha   90.00
_cell.angle_beta   90.00
_cell.angle_gamma   90.00
#
_symmetry.space_group_name_H-M   'P 1'
#
loop_
_entity.id
_entity.type
_entity.pdbx_description
1 polymer ?
#
loop_
_entity_poly.entity_id
_entity_poly.type
_entity_poly.pdbx_seq_one_letter_code
_entity_poly.pdbx_strand_id
1 'polypeptide(L)'
;NRNNAYISLSGGSSINQFNPNEPIMKIINTISSIYFKDNYMKLYNKEFAEISGGKEVFNGIFATGKVVYENRRPLINTTNYKLFKNNRDYFSNDPLQPDNFSSVPFEQHEVVKASVGTRIRFGQKYISRPDGKINIQNEDYPVLSLSYEKAFGTSNSDYSYDLISGVIDYNKTLGN
;
A
#
# COMPACT_ATOMS: atom_id res chain seq x y z
N ASN A 1 7.42 -11.61 30.82
CA ASN A 1 6.38 -11.58 29.78
C ASN A 1 6.83 -10.63 28.68
N ARG A 2 7.51 -11.15 27.66
CA ARG A 2 7.69 -10.39 26.42
C ARG A 2 6.36 -10.44 25.67
N ASN A 3 5.54 -9.42 25.88
CA ASN A 3 4.41 -9.16 25.02
C ASN A 3 4.96 -8.92 23.62
N ASN A 4 4.48 -9.66 22.61
CA ASN A 4 4.80 -9.40 21.21
C ASN A 4 4.31 -7.98 20.86
N ALA A 5 5.20 -7.01 20.96
CA ALA A 5 4.92 -5.62 20.66
C ALA A 5 6.06 -5.06 19.81
N TYR A 6 5.72 -4.17 18.89
CA TYR A 6 6.69 -3.44 18.09
C TYR A 6 6.26 -1.98 17.91
N ILE A 7 7.24 -1.13 17.68
CA ILE A 7 7.08 0.22 17.17
C ILE A 7 8.03 0.34 15.98
N SER A 8 7.56 0.92 14.90
CA SER A 8 8.34 1.17 13.68
C SER A 8 8.21 2.63 13.27
N LEU A 9 9.31 3.21 12.84
CA LEU A 9 9.38 4.53 12.23
C LEU A 9 10.01 4.37 10.85
N SER A 10 9.36 4.89 9.82
CA SER A 10 9.86 4.86 8.45
C SER A 10 9.57 6.17 7.75
N GLY A 11 10.34 6.49 6.72
CA GLY A 11 10.14 7.67 5.91
C GLY A 11 11.06 7.68 4.71
N GLY A 12 10.69 8.46 3.72
CA GLY A 12 11.47 8.55 2.50
C GLY A 12 10.68 9.12 1.33
N SER A 13 11.27 9.00 0.14
CA SER A 13 10.64 9.33 -1.13
C SER A 13 10.58 8.10 -2.01
N SER A 14 9.43 7.88 -2.65
CA SER A 14 9.20 6.74 -3.54
C SER A 14 8.31 7.11 -4.71
N ILE A 15 8.55 6.47 -5.85
CA ILE A 15 7.69 6.56 -7.02
C ILE A 15 6.73 5.38 -6.98
N ASN A 16 5.44 5.67 -6.97
CA ASN A 16 4.38 4.69 -6.84
C ASN A 16 3.45 4.72 -8.05
N GLN A 17 2.82 3.59 -8.36
CA GLN A 17 1.73 3.54 -9.32
C GLN A 17 0.43 4.08 -8.69
N PHE A 18 -0.45 4.65 -9.52
CA PHE A 18 -1.80 5.08 -9.06
C PHE A 18 -2.62 3.89 -8.55
N ASN A 19 -2.46 2.73 -9.19
CA ASN A 19 -3.05 1.50 -8.70
C ASN A 19 -2.16 0.88 -7.61
N PRO A 20 -2.64 0.77 -6.36
CA PRO A 20 -1.84 0.25 -5.25
C PRO A 20 -1.43 -1.22 -5.40
N ASN A 21 -2.13 -1.99 -6.25
CA ASN A 21 -1.77 -3.39 -6.54
C ASN A 21 -0.61 -3.53 -7.53
N GLU A 22 -0.09 -2.42 -8.05
CA GLU A 22 1.02 -2.37 -9.00
C GLU A 22 0.93 -3.42 -10.13
N PRO A 23 -0.20 -3.51 -10.87
CA PRO A 23 -0.48 -4.60 -11.79
C PRO A 23 0.43 -4.61 -13.02
N ILE A 24 1.12 -3.49 -13.29
CA ILE A 24 1.95 -3.33 -14.48
C ILE A 24 3.42 -3.55 -14.11
N MET A 25 4.01 -4.57 -14.68
CA MET A 25 5.44 -4.87 -14.50
C MET A 25 6.29 -3.79 -15.18
N LYS A 26 7.31 -3.30 -14.46
CA LYS A 26 8.22 -2.24 -14.94
C LYS A 26 8.84 -2.56 -16.30
N ILE A 27 9.26 -3.81 -16.51
CA ILE A 27 9.88 -4.24 -17.77
C ILE A 27 8.91 -4.17 -18.96
N ILE A 28 7.65 -4.58 -18.75
CA ILE A 28 6.62 -4.52 -19.78
C ILE A 28 6.34 -3.08 -20.16
N ASN A 29 6.17 -2.20 -19.15
CA ASN A 29 5.97 -0.78 -19.43
C ASN A 29 7.16 -0.14 -20.13
N THR A 30 8.39 -0.52 -19.78
CA THR A 30 9.61 -0.01 -20.44
C THR A 30 9.63 -0.41 -21.93
N ILE A 31 9.35 -1.67 -22.23
CA ILE A 31 9.30 -2.15 -23.62
C ILE A 31 8.19 -1.42 -24.39
N SER A 32 6.97 -1.36 -23.85
CA SER A 32 5.84 -0.67 -24.48
C SER A 32 6.13 0.81 -24.72
N SER A 33 6.74 1.49 -23.77
CA SER A 33 7.09 2.90 -23.90
C SER A 33 8.15 3.14 -24.96
N ILE A 34 9.21 2.33 -24.99
CA ILE A 34 10.33 2.53 -25.94
C ILE A 34 9.92 2.20 -27.38
N TYR A 35 9.13 1.13 -27.59
CA TYR A 35 8.77 0.65 -28.92
C TYR A 35 7.49 1.28 -29.45
N PHE A 36 6.47 1.46 -28.59
CA PHE A 36 5.13 1.88 -29.03
C PHE A 36 4.73 3.26 -28.52
N LYS A 37 5.50 3.86 -27.60
CA LYS A 37 5.19 5.09 -26.86
C LYS A 37 3.97 4.96 -25.93
N ASP A 38 3.57 3.73 -25.65
CA ASP A 38 2.46 3.43 -24.77
C ASP A 38 2.97 3.36 -23.33
N ASN A 39 2.72 4.40 -22.54
CA ASN A 39 3.02 4.43 -21.11
C ASN A 39 1.80 3.98 -20.29
N TYR A 40 1.72 2.70 -20.00
CA TYR A 40 0.61 2.14 -19.21
C TYR A 40 0.78 2.37 -17.71
N MET A 41 2.01 2.49 -17.24
CA MET A 41 2.32 2.69 -15.83
C MET A 41 2.18 4.18 -15.49
N LYS A 42 1.08 4.53 -14.83
CA LYS A 42 0.83 5.89 -14.36
C LYS A 42 1.42 6.06 -12.97
N LEU A 43 2.31 7.02 -12.82
CA LEU A 43 3.19 7.16 -11.65
C LEU A 43 3.01 8.52 -10.97
N TYR A 44 3.24 8.54 -9.67
CA TYR A 44 3.37 9.77 -8.89
C TYR A 44 4.54 9.64 -7.90
N ASN A 45 5.10 10.75 -7.52
CA ASN A 45 6.08 10.81 -6.44
C ASN A 45 5.39 10.96 -5.09
N LYS A 46 5.85 10.23 -4.10
CA LYS A 46 5.36 10.26 -2.73
C LYS A 46 6.52 10.43 -1.77
N GLU A 47 6.52 11.53 -1.02
CA GLU A 47 7.34 11.70 0.17
C GLU A 47 6.48 11.34 1.38
N PHE A 48 7.00 10.54 2.29
CA PHE A 48 6.22 10.06 3.43
C PHE A 48 7.03 9.96 4.71
N ALA A 49 6.34 10.09 5.82
CA ALA A 49 6.78 9.74 7.16
C ALA A 49 5.69 8.89 7.82
N GLU A 50 6.08 7.75 8.38
CA GLU A 50 5.17 6.78 8.99
C GLU A 50 5.65 6.40 10.38
N ILE A 51 4.74 6.37 11.32
CA ILE A 51 4.88 5.70 12.61
C ILE A 51 3.83 4.62 12.72
N SER A 52 4.25 3.42 13.07
CA SER A 52 3.34 2.29 13.27
C SER A 52 3.74 1.49 14.50
N GLY A 53 2.77 0.79 15.06
CA GLY A 53 3.01 -0.08 16.19
C GLY A 53 1.93 -1.15 16.31
N GLY A 54 2.26 -2.21 17.04
CA GLY A 54 1.31 -3.28 17.29
C GLY A 54 1.66 -4.05 18.53
N LYS A 55 0.61 -4.63 19.14
CA LYS A 55 0.74 -5.42 20.36
C LYS A 55 -0.31 -6.52 20.43
N GLU A 56 0.08 -7.67 20.93
CA GLU A 56 -0.86 -8.70 21.37
C GLU A 56 -1.56 -8.22 22.65
N VAL A 57 -2.85 -7.85 22.54
CA VAL A 57 -3.66 -7.34 23.67
C VAL A 57 -4.30 -8.47 24.46
N PHE A 58 -4.70 -9.55 23.77
CA PHE A 58 -5.17 -10.80 24.37
C PHE A 58 -4.56 -11.97 23.56
N ASN A 59 -4.60 -13.16 24.14
CA ASN A 59 -4.14 -14.36 23.44
C ASN A 59 -4.89 -14.53 22.11
N GLY A 60 -4.16 -14.48 21.00
CA GLY A 60 -4.73 -14.57 19.67
C GLY A 60 -5.34 -13.27 19.12
N ILE A 61 -5.32 -12.16 19.87
CA ILE A 61 -5.81 -10.85 19.40
C ILE A 61 -4.64 -9.87 19.36
N PHE A 62 -4.26 -9.49 18.15
CA PHE A 62 -3.18 -8.55 17.88
C PHE A 62 -3.75 -7.24 17.35
N ALA A 63 -3.53 -6.14 18.09
CA ALA A 63 -3.95 -4.80 17.69
C ALA A 63 -2.79 -4.04 17.03
N THR A 64 -3.10 -3.26 16.00
CA THR A 64 -2.15 -2.40 15.29
C THR A 64 -2.67 -0.98 15.19
N GLY A 65 -1.76 -0.02 15.14
CA GLY A 65 -2.05 1.37 14.85
C GLY A 65 -0.97 1.95 13.95
N LYS A 66 -1.35 2.85 13.05
CA LYS A 66 -0.44 3.48 12.11
C LYS A 66 -0.89 4.90 11.81
N VAL A 67 0.06 5.84 11.75
CA VAL A 67 -0.15 7.19 11.27
C VAL A 67 0.88 7.45 10.17
N VAL A 68 0.42 7.98 9.04
CA VAL A 68 1.25 8.28 7.88
C VAL A 68 0.97 9.71 7.44
N TYR A 69 2.01 10.50 7.25
CA TYR A 69 1.97 11.73 6.48
C TYR A 69 2.50 11.46 5.08
N GLU A 70 1.82 11.93 4.05
CA GLU A 70 2.21 11.81 2.65
C GLU A 70 2.10 13.15 1.95
N ASN A 71 3.17 13.55 1.26
CA ASN A 71 3.15 14.63 0.27
C ASN A 71 3.24 13.97 -1.11
N ARG A 72 2.18 14.12 -1.91
CA ARG A 72 2.04 13.51 -3.22
C ARG A 72 2.20 14.56 -4.30
N ARG A 73 3.08 14.28 -5.25
CA ARG A 73 3.36 15.15 -6.39
C ARG A 73 3.10 14.41 -7.69
N PRO A 74 2.42 15.04 -8.66
CA PRO A 74 2.26 14.46 -9.98
C PRO A 74 3.62 14.35 -10.67
N LEU A 75 3.78 13.33 -11.49
CA LEU A 75 4.90 13.19 -12.41
C LEU A 75 4.41 13.47 -13.82
N ILE A 76 5.20 14.25 -14.57
CA ILE A 76 4.92 14.61 -15.95
C ILE A 76 5.97 13.94 -16.82
N ASN A 77 5.54 13.37 -17.94
CA ASN A 77 6.46 12.80 -18.92
C ASN A 77 7.24 13.94 -19.60
N THR A 78 8.56 13.91 -19.45
CA THR A 78 9.45 14.94 -20.03
C THR A 78 10.26 14.43 -21.21
N THR A 79 10.22 13.13 -21.49
CA THR A 79 11.03 12.53 -22.56
C THR A 79 10.24 12.41 -23.86
N ASN A 80 10.91 12.71 -24.97
CA ASN A 80 10.41 12.50 -26.32
C ASN A 80 11.33 11.53 -27.10
N TYR A 81 12.11 10.73 -26.38
CA TYR A 81 13.05 9.79 -26.97
C TYR A 81 12.34 8.75 -27.84
N LYS A 82 12.84 8.53 -29.04
CA LYS A 82 12.28 7.61 -30.04
C LYS A 82 13.33 6.59 -30.44
N LEU A 83 13.10 5.32 -30.23
CA LEU A 83 13.91 4.27 -30.82
C LEU A 83 13.51 4.05 -32.29
N PHE A 84 12.23 4.13 -32.61
CA PHE A 84 11.70 4.02 -33.99
C PHE A 84 10.96 5.30 -34.40
N LYS A 85 11.05 5.68 -35.69
CA LYS A 85 10.28 6.80 -36.25
C LYS A 85 8.77 6.45 -36.21
N ASN A 86 8.09 6.93 -35.20
CA ASN A 86 6.65 6.84 -35.05
C ASN A 86 6.10 8.27 -34.87
N ASN A 87 5.04 8.62 -35.61
CA ASN A 87 4.42 9.95 -35.52
C ASN A 87 3.46 10.11 -34.32
N ARG A 88 3.38 9.12 -33.43
CA ARG A 88 2.55 9.20 -32.22
C ARG A 88 3.30 9.94 -31.13
N ASP A 89 2.58 10.66 -30.29
CA ASP A 89 3.09 11.19 -29.04
C ASP A 89 3.04 10.13 -27.92
N TYR A 90 3.83 10.32 -26.88
CA TYR A 90 3.73 9.48 -25.69
C TYR A 90 2.40 9.70 -24.97
N PHE A 91 1.86 8.63 -24.41
CA PHE A 91 0.74 8.76 -23.49
C PHE A 91 1.15 9.61 -22.28
N SER A 92 0.24 10.51 -21.87
CA SER A 92 0.45 11.31 -20.67
C SER A 92 0.50 10.40 -19.43
N ASN A 93 1.03 10.92 -18.35
CA ASN A 93 0.97 10.22 -17.05
C ASN A 93 -0.41 10.34 -16.37
N ASP A 94 -1.34 11.08 -16.98
CA ASP A 94 -2.72 11.22 -16.51
C ASP A 94 -3.57 10.02 -16.96
N PRO A 95 -4.11 9.20 -16.02
CA PRO A 95 -4.95 8.07 -16.38
C PRO A 95 -6.29 8.47 -17.01
N LEU A 96 -6.77 9.70 -16.74
CA LEU A 96 -8.05 10.21 -17.25
C LEU A 96 -7.93 10.86 -18.63
N GLN A 97 -6.72 11.35 -18.98
CA GLN A 97 -6.44 12.00 -20.25
C GLN A 97 -5.15 11.46 -20.88
N PRO A 98 -5.10 10.19 -21.26
CA PRO A 98 -3.87 9.56 -21.73
C PRO A 98 -3.32 10.20 -23.01
N ASP A 99 -4.18 10.72 -23.87
CA ASP A 99 -3.80 11.33 -25.16
C ASP A 99 -3.37 12.80 -25.05
N ASN A 100 -3.57 13.43 -23.89
CA ASN A 100 -3.13 14.80 -23.64
C ASN A 100 -1.78 14.80 -22.91
N PHE A 101 -0.69 14.86 -23.66
CA PHE A 101 0.68 14.79 -23.14
C PHE A 101 0.98 15.80 -22.03
N SER A 102 0.36 16.98 -22.07
CA SER A 102 0.54 18.05 -21.08
C SER A 102 -0.40 17.95 -19.87
N SER A 103 -1.28 16.96 -19.84
CA SER A 103 -2.21 16.80 -18.73
C SER A 103 -1.52 16.45 -17.44
N VAL A 104 -1.94 17.09 -16.35
CA VAL A 104 -1.46 16.84 -14.99
C VAL A 104 -2.56 16.08 -14.24
N PRO A 105 -2.27 14.86 -13.75
CA PRO A 105 -3.30 13.95 -13.22
C PRO A 105 -3.96 14.47 -11.93
N PHE A 106 -3.27 15.28 -11.16
CA PHE A 106 -3.77 15.90 -9.92
C PHE A 106 -2.83 17.04 -9.49
N GLU A 107 -3.31 17.91 -8.64
CA GLU A 107 -2.47 18.92 -8.00
C GLU A 107 -1.68 18.33 -6.84
N GLN A 108 -0.48 18.87 -6.58
CA GLN A 108 0.29 18.49 -5.41
C GLN A 108 -0.56 18.67 -4.16
N HIS A 109 -0.62 17.65 -3.32
CA HIS A 109 -1.39 17.68 -2.09
C HIS A 109 -0.75 16.86 -0.98
N GLU A 110 -1.15 17.17 0.23
CA GLU A 110 -0.72 16.50 1.45
C GLU A 110 -1.91 15.73 2.06
N VAL A 111 -1.62 14.57 2.59
CA VAL A 111 -2.60 13.70 3.25
C VAL A 111 -2.02 13.12 4.51
N VAL A 112 -2.75 13.20 5.61
CA VAL A 112 -2.49 12.44 6.83
C VAL A 112 -3.46 11.28 6.90
N LYS A 113 -2.94 10.07 7.11
CA LYS A 113 -3.75 8.86 7.28
C LYS A 113 -3.54 8.28 8.67
N ALA A 114 -4.62 7.98 9.36
CA ALA A 114 -4.60 7.25 10.61
C ALA A 114 -5.35 5.93 10.42
N SER A 115 -4.72 4.82 10.80
CA SER A 115 -5.35 3.51 10.69
C SER A 115 -5.20 2.70 11.97
N VAL A 116 -6.24 1.94 12.28
CA VAL A 116 -6.26 0.96 13.35
C VAL A 116 -6.67 -0.39 12.78
N GLY A 117 -6.09 -1.46 13.30
CA GLY A 117 -6.40 -2.80 12.83
C GLY A 117 -6.36 -3.83 13.95
N THR A 118 -7.00 -4.95 13.71
CA THR A 118 -6.92 -6.10 14.59
C THR A 118 -6.83 -7.38 13.78
N ARG A 119 -6.03 -8.31 14.27
CA ARG A 119 -5.95 -9.69 13.75
C ARG A 119 -6.37 -10.63 14.85
N ILE A 120 -7.37 -11.45 14.57
CA ILE A 120 -7.98 -12.40 15.52
C ILE A 120 -7.68 -13.81 15.05
N ARG A 121 -6.98 -14.58 15.87
CA ARG A 121 -6.71 -16.01 15.70
C ARG A 121 -7.53 -16.79 16.71
N PHE A 122 -8.58 -17.42 16.23
CA PHE A 122 -9.44 -18.23 17.09
C PHE A 122 -8.71 -19.47 17.61
N GLY A 123 -8.97 -19.86 18.85
CA GLY A 123 -8.38 -21.05 19.43
C GLY A 123 -6.84 -21.04 19.56
N GLN A 124 -6.21 -19.85 19.57
CA GLN A 124 -4.75 -19.72 19.67
C GLN A 124 -4.23 -20.42 20.92
N LYS A 125 -3.38 -21.43 20.71
CA LYS A 125 -2.65 -22.13 21.78
C LYS A 125 -1.22 -21.56 21.91
N TYR A 126 -0.66 -21.65 23.10
CA TYR A 126 0.73 -21.27 23.33
C TYR A 126 1.40 -22.20 24.36
N ILE A 127 2.73 -22.32 24.25
CA ILE A 127 3.57 -22.92 25.26
C ILE A 127 4.23 -21.80 26.06
N SER A 128 4.11 -21.84 27.37
CA SER A 128 4.81 -20.92 28.27
C SER A 128 6.20 -21.48 28.57
N ARG A 129 7.24 -20.66 28.33
CA ARG A 129 8.61 -20.93 28.71
C ARG A 129 9.13 -19.83 29.64
N PRO A 130 10.22 -20.04 30.39
CA PRO A 130 10.78 -19.01 31.28
C PRO A 130 11.15 -17.70 30.54
N ASP A 131 11.51 -17.79 29.28
CA ASP A 131 11.90 -16.68 28.40
C ASP A 131 10.74 -16.04 27.60
N GLY A 132 9.55 -16.66 27.60
CA GLY A 132 8.37 -16.08 26.93
C GLY A 132 7.31 -17.10 26.53
N LYS A 133 6.30 -16.60 25.82
CA LYS A 133 5.27 -17.40 25.16
C LYS A 133 5.70 -17.76 23.76
N ILE A 134 5.52 -19.01 23.37
CA ILE A 134 5.64 -19.48 21.98
C ILE A 134 4.24 -19.82 21.50
N ASN A 135 3.75 -19.08 20.53
CA ASN A 135 2.45 -19.34 19.90
C ASN A 135 2.55 -20.60 19.04
N ILE A 136 1.60 -21.52 19.24
CA ILE A 136 1.46 -22.71 18.39
C ILE A 136 0.52 -22.32 17.25
N GLN A 137 0.95 -22.59 16.01
CA GLN A 137 0.09 -22.40 14.86
C GLN A 137 -1.12 -23.34 14.95
N ASN A 138 -2.31 -22.79 14.80
CA ASN A 138 -3.54 -23.56 14.79
C ASN A 138 -4.20 -23.39 13.42
N GLU A 139 -4.26 -24.49 12.66
CA GLU A 139 -4.81 -24.54 11.30
C GLU A 139 -6.32 -24.89 11.30
N ASP A 140 -6.90 -25.17 12.46
CA ASP A 140 -8.30 -25.56 12.55
C ASP A 140 -9.28 -24.40 12.37
N TYR A 141 -8.83 -23.16 12.55
CA TYR A 141 -9.66 -21.97 12.51
C TYR A 141 -9.11 -20.91 11.57
N PRO A 142 -10.00 -20.16 10.89
CA PRO A 142 -9.56 -19.02 10.09
C PRO A 142 -8.95 -17.91 10.94
N VAL A 143 -8.15 -17.07 10.30
CA VAL A 143 -7.65 -15.81 10.86
C VAL A 143 -8.51 -14.69 10.29
N LEU A 144 -9.11 -13.90 11.16
CA LEU A 144 -9.86 -12.70 10.80
C LEU A 144 -8.99 -11.47 10.99
N SER A 145 -8.85 -10.66 9.95
CA SER A 145 -8.20 -9.35 9.99
C SER A 145 -9.22 -8.26 9.66
N LEU A 146 -9.33 -7.26 10.53
CA LEU A 146 -10.19 -6.10 10.34
C LEU A 146 -9.34 -4.84 10.45
N SER A 147 -9.60 -3.86 9.61
CA SER A 147 -8.94 -2.56 9.69
C SER A 147 -9.87 -1.42 9.30
N TYR A 148 -9.61 -0.28 9.90
CA TYR A 148 -10.22 1.00 9.57
C TYR A 148 -9.11 2.03 9.34
N GLU A 149 -9.21 2.76 8.24
CA GLU A 149 -8.31 3.86 7.89
C GLU A 149 -9.13 5.11 7.60
N LYS A 150 -8.72 6.21 8.19
CA LYS A 150 -9.21 7.54 7.89
C LYS A 150 -8.10 8.39 7.30
N ALA A 151 -8.37 8.97 6.14
CA ALA A 151 -7.49 9.96 5.50
C ALA A 151 -8.06 11.36 5.69
N PHE A 152 -7.15 12.29 5.94
CA PHE A 152 -7.42 13.71 6.07
C PHE A 152 -6.60 14.45 5.00
N GLY A 153 -7.26 15.07 4.03
CA GLY A 153 -6.61 15.98 3.11
C GLY A 153 -6.27 17.27 3.84
N THR A 154 -4.99 17.53 4.07
CA THR A 154 -4.54 18.72 4.83
C THR A 154 -4.52 19.98 3.98
N SER A 155 -4.25 19.84 2.67
CA SER A 155 -4.28 20.93 1.70
C SER A 155 -5.61 21.03 0.94
N ASN A 156 -6.33 19.94 0.81
CA ASN A 156 -7.64 19.89 0.15
C ASN A 156 -8.49 18.76 0.76
N SER A 157 -9.71 19.09 1.19
CA SER A 157 -10.67 18.14 1.79
C SER A 157 -11.14 17.04 0.84
N ASP A 158 -11.02 17.24 -0.48
CA ASP A 158 -11.42 16.26 -1.50
C ASP A 158 -10.63 14.95 -1.42
N TYR A 159 -9.46 14.97 -0.75
CA TYR A 159 -8.64 13.79 -0.50
C TYR A 159 -8.97 13.08 0.83
N SER A 160 -10.01 13.47 1.51
CA SER A 160 -10.48 12.83 2.74
C SER A 160 -11.33 11.61 2.41
N TYR A 161 -11.07 10.49 3.08
CA TYR A 161 -11.88 9.27 2.94
C TYR A 161 -11.85 8.42 4.21
N ASP A 162 -12.83 7.53 4.29
CA ASP A 162 -12.91 6.47 5.29
C ASP A 162 -12.88 5.11 4.58
N LEU A 163 -12.03 4.20 5.03
CA LEU A 163 -11.88 2.86 4.46
C LEU A 163 -12.00 1.80 5.56
N ILE A 164 -12.93 0.87 5.38
CA ILE A 164 -13.05 -0.32 6.23
C ILE A 164 -12.67 -1.52 5.39
N SER A 165 -11.78 -2.37 5.92
CA SER A 165 -11.36 -3.60 5.26
C SER A 165 -11.49 -4.79 6.19
N GLY A 166 -11.92 -5.92 5.63
CA GLY A 166 -11.99 -7.20 6.32
C GLY A 166 -11.42 -8.31 5.44
N VAL A 167 -10.55 -9.15 6.03
CA VAL A 167 -9.95 -10.30 5.36
C VAL A 167 -10.09 -11.52 6.24
N ILE A 168 -10.48 -12.64 5.64
CA ILE A 168 -10.55 -13.95 6.27
C ILE A 168 -9.58 -14.86 5.56
N ASP A 169 -8.54 -15.30 6.28
CA ASP A 169 -7.54 -16.25 5.78
C ASP A 169 -7.79 -17.63 6.41
N TYR A 170 -7.97 -18.64 5.58
CA TYR A 170 -8.13 -20.02 6.02
C TYR A 170 -7.26 -20.94 5.19
N ASN A 171 -6.23 -21.50 5.80
CA ASN A 171 -5.32 -22.47 5.19
C ASN A 171 -5.39 -23.77 5.99
N LYS A 172 -5.96 -24.80 5.40
CA LYS A 172 -5.99 -26.14 5.98
C LYS A 172 -5.28 -27.11 5.06
N THR A 173 -4.27 -27.81 5.58
CA THR A 173 -3.66 -28.94 4.87
C THR A 173 -4.67 -30.06 4.82
N LEU A 174 -5.21 -30.33 3.62
CA LEU A 174 -6.03 -31.51 3.40
C LEU A 174 -5.07 -32.71 3.39
N GLY A 175 -5.07 -33.47 4.48
CA GLY A 175 -4.26 -34.67 4.57
C GLY A 175 -4.61 -35.66 3.47
N ASN A 176 -3.57 -36.30 2.92
CA ASN A 176 -3.71 -37.52 2.11
C ASN A 176 -4.16 -38.68 3.00
#